data_db6f1e0dda1350b8b064c5c820d85d39
#
_entry.id   db6f1e0dda1350b8b064c5c820d85d39
#
_cell.length_a   1.000
_cell.length_b   1.000
_cell.length_c   1.000
_cell.angle_alpha   90.00
_cell.angle_beta   90.00
_cell.angle_gamma   90.00
#
_symmetry.space_group_name_H-M   'P 1'
#
loop_
_entity.id
_entity.type
_entity.pdbx_description
1 polymer ?
#
loop_
_entity_poly.entity_id
_entity_poly.type
_entity_poly.pdbx_seq_one_letter_code
_entity_poly.pdbx_strand_id
1 'polypeptide(L)'
;MVELRDATPADARAIATVVVKSWRAAYRGLLPDEVLAGLSVSDRERFWSDALTARPPHTRMVVATIADAIVGFAATGPPLIAADRADPTLGDLYALYLAPDVWRRGIGTKLHAAALNRLRSCGFTHAGLWVLDTNERALRFYRRHGWTDTGRSQLDRGPGDTELHERRLHRDLSD
;
A
#
# COMPACT_ATOMS: atom_id res chain seq x y z
N MET A 1 -21.85 3.97 -5.66
CA MET A 1 -20.93 5.12 -5.43
C MET A 1 -19.71 4.59 -4.71
N VAL A 2 -18.52 5.19 -4.86
CA VAL A 2 -17.32 4.78 -4.09
C VAL A 2 -17.23 5.67 -2.88
N GLU A 3 -17.17 5.09 -1.70
CA GLU A 3 -16.98 5.79 -0.43
C GLU A 3 -15.60 5.48 0.15
N LEU A 4 -15.05 6.44 0.90
CA LEU A 4 -13.78 6.29 1.61
C LEU A 4 -14.03 6.53 3.11
N ARG A 5 -13.51 5.64 3.94
CA ARG A 5 -13.55 5.77 5.40
C ARG A 5 -12.30 5.21 6.05
N ASP A 6 -12.05 5.56 7.28
CA ASP A 6 -10.99 4.93 8.06
C ASP A 6 -11.29 3.45 8.28
N ALA A 7 -10.24 2.64 8.22
CA ALA A 7 -10.34 1.21 8.50
C ALA A 7 -10.51 0.93 10.00
N THR A 8 -11.21 -0.15 10.31
CA THR A 8 -11.41 -0.68 11.66
C THR A 8 -10.85 -2.10 11.75
N PRO A 9 -10.60 -2.66 12.94
CA PRO A 9 -10.17 -4.05 13.09
C PRO A 9 -11.12 -5.07 12.44
N ALA A 10 -12.43 -4.77 12.37
CA ALA A 10 -13.42 -5.63 11.70
C ALA A 10 -13.19 -5.75 10.17
N ASP A 11 -12.42 -4.84 9.57
CA ASP A 11 -12.14 -4.83 8.13
C ASP A 11 -10.96 -5.76 7.74
N ALA A 12 -10.23 -6.31 8.71
CA ALA A 12 -8.99 -7.05 8.47
C ALA A 12 -9.13 -8.18 7.44
N ARG A 13 -10.22 -8.97 7.52
CA ARG A 13 -10.48 -10.06 6.57
C ARG A 13 -10.75 -9.57 5.15
N ALA A 14 -11.51 -8.50 5.01
CA ALA A 14 -11.81 -7.91 3.70
C ALA A 14 -10.56 -7.29 3.08
N ILE A 15 -9.74 -6.59 3.88
CA ILE A 15 -8.43 -6.05 3.46
C ILE A 15 -7.52 -7.19 3.02
N ALA A 16 -7.40 -8.26 3.81
CA ALA A 16 -6.61 -9.44 3.46
C ALA A 16 -7.03 -10.07 2.13
N THR A 17 -8.34 -10.15 1.89
CA THR A 17 -8.90 -10.65 0.64
C THR A 17 -8.51 -9.77 -0.55
N VAL A 18 -8.56 -8.45 -0.39
CA VAL A 18 -8.11 -7.49 -1.42
C VAL A 18 -6.63 -7.67 -1.71
N VAL A 19 -5.78 -7.80 -0.67
CA VAL A 19 -4.32 -8.03 -0.84
C VAL A 19 -4.07 -9.28 -1.67
N VAL A 20 -4.63 -10.42 -1.27
CA VAL A 20 -4.39 -11.71 -1.95
C VAL A 20 -4.87 -11.65 -3.41
N LYS A 21 -6.07 -11.12 -3.67
CA LYS A 21 -6.60 -10.97 -5.03
C LYS A 21 -5.73 -10.04 -5.87
N SER A 22 -5.32 -8.90 -5.30
CA SER A 22 -4.48 -7.92 -5.97
C SER A 22 -3.11 -8.50 -6.32
N TRP A 23 -2.46 -9.19 -5.38
CA TRP A 23 -1.16 -9.80 -5.61
C TRP A 23 -1.21 -10.86 -6.71
N ARG A 24 -2.18 -11.78 -6.64
CA ARG A 24 -2.36 -12.82 -7.67
C ARG A 24 -2.57 -12.26 -9.07
N ALA A 25 -3.22 -11.11 -9.19
CA ALA A 25 -3.45 -10.46 -10.48
C ALA A 25 -2.28 -9.57 -10.92
N ALA A 26 -1.72 -8.79 -9.98
CA ALA A 26 -0.68 -7.80 -10.28
C ALA A 26 0.68 -8.43 -10.57
N TYR A 27 1.00 -9.51 -9.87
CA TYR A 27 2.32 -10.14 -9.93
C TYR A 27 2.36 -11.44 -10.74
N ARG A 28 1.29 -11.75 -11.43
CA ARG A 28 1.29 -12.87 -12.40
C ARG A 28 2.36 -12.64 -13.46
N GLY A 29 3.27 -13.61 -13.60
CA GLY A 29 4.42 -13.51 -14.50
C GLY A 29 5.58 -12.63 -13.98
N LEU A 30 5.45 -12.03 -12.79
CA LEU A 30 6.51 -11.27 -12.11
C LEU A 30 7.08 -12.04 -10.92
N LEU A 31 6.24 -12.83 -10.25
CA LEU A 31 6.63 -13.72 -9.15
C LEU A 31 6.28 -15.17 -9.52
N PRO A 32 6.94 -16.16 -8.90
CA PRO A 32 6.65 -17.58 -9.13
C PRO A 32 5.17 -17.90 -8.83
N ASP A 33 4.54 -18.72 -9.67
CA ASP A 33 3.12 -19.08 -9.54
C ASP A 33 2.81 -19.78 -8.21
N GLU A 34 3.73 -20.60 -7.71
CA GLU A 34 3.63 -21.27 -6.40
C GLU A 34 3.58 -20.29 -5.24
N VAL A 35 4.32 -19.18 -5.31
CA VAL A 35 4.28 -18.11 -4.30
C VAL A 35 2.91 -17.43 -4.30
N LEU A 36 2.39 -17.13 -5.48
CA LEU A 36 1.07 -16.51 -5.63
C LEU A 36 -0.07 -17.46 -5.21
N ALA A 37 0.06 -18.75 -5.52
CA ALA A 37 -0.88 -19.79 -5.09
C ALA A 37 -0.88 -19.98 -3.58
N GLY A 38 0.30 -19.92 -2.95
CA GLY A 38 0.50 -20.06 -1.50
C GLY A 38 0.02 -18.89 -0.65
N LEU A 39 -0.40 -17.77 -1.25
CA LEU A 39 -0.92 -16.63 -0.50
C LEU A 39 -2.18 -17.00 0.28
N SER A 40 -2.14 -16.83 1.60
CA SER A 40 -3.20 -17.16 2.54
C SER A 40 -3.95 -15.91 2.99
N VAL A 41 -5.28 -15.91 2.81
CA VAL A 41 -6.13 -14.83 3.33
C VAL A 41 -6.08 -14.81 4.86
N SER A 42 -6.07 -15.97 5.53
CA SER A 42 -6.04 -16.04 6.99
C SER A 42 -4.75 -15.49 7.60
N ASP A 43 -3.60 -15.70 6.95
CA ASP A 43 -2.32 -15.16 7.43
C ASP A 43 -2.30 -13.63 7.27
N ARG A 44 -2.80 -13.14 6.13
CA ARG A 44 -2.93 -11.70 5.90
C ARG A 44 -3.96 -11.05 6.82
N GLU A 45 -5.05 -11.75 7.14
CA GLU A 45 -6.05 -11.28 8.09
C GLU A 45 -5.45 -11.08 9.48
N ARG A 46 -4.66 -12.03 9.98
CA ARG A 46 -3.95 -11.89 11.26
C ARG A 46 -3.04 -10.66 11.25
N PHE A 47 -2.21 -10.53 10.23
CA PHE A 47 -1.31 -9.38 10.08
C PHE A 47 -2.06 -8.04 10.11
N TRP A 48 -3.14 -7.90 9.32
CA TRP A 48 -3.90 -6.65 9.27
C TRP A 48 -4.74 -6.42 10.52
N SER A 49 -5.25 -7.46 11.17
CA SER A 49 -5.92 -7.36 12.46
C SER A 49 -4.99 -6.79 13.54
N ASP A 50 -3.77 -7.32 13.62
CA ASP A 50 -2.77 -6.84 14.58
C ASP A 50 -2.40 -5.37 14.28
N ALA A 51 -2.14 -5.03 13.02
CA ALA A 51 -1.79 -3.67 12.62
C ALA A 51 -2.92 -2.66 12.91
N LEU A 52 -4.18 -3.04 12.66
CA LEU A 52 -5.34 -2.20 12.92
C LEU A 52 -5.64 -2.06 14.43
N THR A 53 -5.34 -3.07 15.20
CA THR A 53 -5.53 -3.07 16.67
C THR A 53 -4.42 -2.25 17.35
N ALA A 54 -3.16 -2.45 16.96
CA ALA A 54 -2.01 -1.77 17.54
C ALA A 54 -2.03 -0.24 17.30
N ARG A 55 -2.50 0.19 16.13
CA ARG A 55 -2.59 1.60 15.72
C ARG A 55 -1.40 2.46 16.18
N PRO A 56 -0.19 2.19 15.69
CA PRO A 56 0.97 3.00 16.08
C PRO A 56 0.73 4.50 15.81
N PRO A 57 1.36 5.40 16.56
CA PRO A 57 1.25 6.83 16.34
C PRO A 57 1.51 7.20 14.88
N HIS A 58 0.71 8.15 14.36
CA HIS A 58 0.78 8.64 12.97
C HIS A 58 0.50 7.59 11.88
N THR A 59 0.16 6.35 12.24
CA THR A 59 -0.28 5.34 11.26
C THR A 59 -1.75 5.53 10.96
N ARG A 60 -2.10 5.53 9.66
CA ARG A 60 -3.47 5.67 9.18
C ARG A 60 -3.76 4.62 8.11
N MET A 61 -4.98 4.14 8.13
CA MET A 61 -5.45 3.20 7.13
C MET A 61 -6.83 3.62 6.63
N VAL A 62 -7.01 3.70 5.32
CA VAL A 62 -8.26 4.09 4.67
C VAL A 62 -8.72 2.98 3.73
N VAL A 63 -9.99 2.66 3.76
CA VAL A 63 -10.63 1.69 2.85
C VAL A 63 -11.53 2.41 1.85
N ALA A 64 -11.64 1.83 0.65
CA ALA A 64 -12.63 2.20 -0.35
C ALA A 64 -13.72 1.13 -0.40
N THR A 65 -14.98 1.53 -0.35
CA THR A 65 -16.14 0.64 -0.41
C THR A 65 -17.03 0.93 -1.61
N ILE A 66 -17.69 -0.11 -2.11
CA ILE A 66 -18.79 -0.04 -3.08
C ILE A 66 -19.90 -0.92 -2.55
N ALA A 67 -21.10 -0.37 -2.31
CA ALA A 67 -22.21 -1.11 -1.70
C ALA A 67 -21.76 -1.90 -0.45
N ASP A 68 -21.09 -1.20 0.47
CA ASP A 68 -20.52 -1.71 1.73
C ASP A 68 -19.37 -2.71 1.60
N ALA A 69 -19.10 -3.24 0.41
CA ALA A 69 -17.99 -4.15 0.19
C ALA A 69 -16.67 -3.37 0.04
N ILE A 70 -15.63 -3.77 0.79
CA ILE A 70 -14.29 -3.21 0.65
C ILE A 70 -13.69 -3.70 -0.67
N VAL A 71 -13.33 -2.75 -1.53
CA VAL A 71 -12.73 -2.99 -2.85
C VAL A 71 -11.28 -2.51 -2.96
N GLY A 72 -10.78 -1.82 -1.96
CA GLY A 72 -9.39 -1.37 -1.91
C GLY A 72 -9.07 -0.71 -0.58
N PHE A 73 -7.78 -0.53 -0.32
CA PHE A 73 -7.31 0.20 0.86
C PHE A 73 -5.93 0.81 0.62
N ALA A 74 -5.58 1.77 1.47
CA ALA A 74 -4.25 2.33 1.59
C ALA A 74 -3.83 2.41 3.06
N ALA A 75 -2.54 2.19 3.34
CA ALA A 75 -1.94 2.29 4.67
C ALA A 75 -0.73 3.21 4.64
N THR A 76 -0.63 4.10 5.62
CA THR A 76 0.42 5.12 5.72
C THR A 76 0.92 5.26 7.14
N GLY A 77 2.12 5.79 7.32
CA GLY A 77 2.68 6.09 8.64
C GLY A 77 4.13 6.52 8.56
N PRO A 78 4.86 6.55 9.70
CA PRO A 78 6.30 6.81 9.74
C PRO A 78 7.07 5.75 8.93
N PRO A 79 8.26 6.06 8.37
CA PRO A 79 9.05 5.06 7.65
C PRO A 79 9.33 3.81 8.47
N LEU A 80 9.20 2.63 7.85
CA LEU A 80 9.50 1.35 8.53
C LEU A 80 11.01 1.11 8.63
N ILE A 81 11.79 1.64 7.66
CA ILE A 81 13.25 1.53 7.66
C ILE A 81 13.85 2.51 8.65
N ALA A 82 14.69 2.00 9.56
CA ALA A 82 15.28 2.80 10.64
C ALA A 82 16.07 4.03 10.15
N ALA A 83 16.81 3.89 9.05
CA ALA A 83 17.58 5.01 8.46
C ALA A 83 16.68 6.15 7.98
N ASP A 84 15.49 5.84 7.47
CA ASP A 84 14.55 6.84 6.97
C ASP A 84 13.78 7.54 8.11
N ARG A 85 13.70 6.93 9.31
CA ARG A 85 13.09 7.53 10.52
C ARG A 85 13.87 8.71 11.09
N ALA A 86 15.11 8.90 10.66
CA ALA A 86 15.91 10.07 11.05
C ALA A 86 15.33 11.38 10.49
N ASP A 87 14.53 11.30 9.42
CA ASP A 87 13.83 12.46 8.88
C ASP A 87 12.39 12.52 9.44
N PRO A 88 12.10 13.43 10.39
CA PRO A 88 10.77 13.54 11.00
C PRO A 88 9.71 14.09 10.04
N THR A 89 10.13 14.61 8.89
CA THR A 89 9.21 15.18 7.86
C THR A 89 8.75 14.15 6.86
N LEU A 90 9.37 12.95 6.85
CA LEU A 90 9.08 11.88 5.92
C LEU A 90 8.06 10.90 6.49
N GLY A 91 6.98 10.66 5.75
CA GLY A 91 6.06 9.55 5.99
C GLY A 91 6.09 8.56 4.83
N ASP A 92 5.59 7.34 5.05
CA ASP A 92 5.55 6.30 4.03
C ASP A 92 4.12 5.90 3.65
N LEU A 93 3.90 5.68 2.37
CA LEU A 93 2.77 4.91 1.84
C LEU A 93 3.18 3.43 1.83
N TYR A 94 2.72 2.67 2.82
CA TYR A 94 3.07 1.25 3.00
C TYR A 94 2.37 0.34 2.00
N ALA A 95 1.11 0.66 1.70
CA ALA A 95 0.26 -0.17 0.88
C ALA A 95 -0.77 0.67 0.13
N LEU A 96 -1.04 0.29 -1.12
CA LEU A 96 -2.14 0.79 -1.94
C LEU A 96 -2.61 -0.36 -2.83
N TYR A 97 -3.68 -1.02 -2.42
CA TYR A 97 -4.21 -2.19 -3.13
C TYR A 97 -5.68 -2.03 -3.47
N LEU A 98 -6.04 -2.56 -4.64
CA LEU A 98 -7.42 -2.64 -5.10
C LEU A 98 -7.72 -4.04 -5.64
N ALA A 99 -8.96 -4.48 -5.44
CA ALA A 99 -9.46 -5.67 -6.10
C ALA A 99 -9.37 -5.49 -7.64
N PRO A 100 -8.95 -6.54 -8.39
CA PRO A 100 -8.70 -6.42 -9.83
C PRO A 100 -9.90 -5.98 -10.66
N ASP A 101 -11.09 -6.38 -10.27
CA ASP A 101 -12.36 -6.09 -10.94
C ASP A 101 -12.78 -4.61 -10.91
N VAL A 102 -12.13 -3.82 -10.04
CA VAL A 102 -12.38 -2.37 -9.95
C VAL A 102 -11.22 -1.50 -10.46
N TRP A 103 -10.21 -2.09 -11.04
CA TRP A 103 -9.11 -1.33 -11.63
C TRP A 103 -9.56 -0.42 -12.77
N ARG A 104 -8.81 0.67 -13.01
CA ARG A 104 -9.07 1.67 -14.07
C ARG A 104 -10.42 2.40 -13.94
N ARG A 105 -11.02 2.42 -12.74
CA ARG A 105 -12.25 3.17 -12.44
C ARG A 105 -12.00 4.44 -11.61
N GLY A 106 -10.75 4.91 -11.54
CA GLY A 106 -10.36 6.09 -10.75
C GLY A 106 -10.28 5.88 -9.24
N ILE A 107 -10.60 4.69 -8.72
CA ILE A 107 -10.62 4.39 -7.28
C ILE A 107 -9.22 4.48 -6.68
N GLY A 108 -8.19 4.00 -7.39
CA GLY A 108 -6.80 4.11 -6.97
C GLY A 108 -6.34 5.55 -6.77
N THR A 109 -6.75 6.45 -7.66
CA THR A 109 -6.48 7.89 -7.53
C THR A 109 -7.14 8.49 -6.29
N LYS A 110 -8.40 8.11 -6.01
CA LYS A 110 -9.11 8.57 -4.80
C LYS A 110 -8.44 8.06 -3.52
N LEU A 111 -8.11 6.77 -3.46
CA LEU A 111 -7.39 6.17 -2.31
C LEU A 111 -6.02 6.80 -2.11
N HIS A 112 -5.27 6.99 -3.18
CA HIS A 112 -3.96 7.64 -3.16
C HIS A 112 -4.07 9.08 -2.60
N ALA A 113 -5.00 9.88 -3.11
CA ALA A 113 -5.21 11.24 -2.61
C ALA A 113 -5.59 11.23 -1.11
N ALA A 114 -6.47 10.32 -0.68
CA ALA A 114 -6.82 10.16 0.73
C ALA A 114 -5.61 9.76 1.59
N ALA A 115 -4.77 8.84 1.11
CA ALA A 115 -3.55 8.42 1.79
C ALA A 115 -2.57 9.59 1.99
N LEU A 116 -2.33 10.39 0.95
CA LEU A 116 -1.47 11.58 1.06
C LEU A 116 -2.05 12.62 2.04
N ASN A 117 -3.38 12.83 2.03
CA ASN A 117 -4.04 13.70 3.00
C ASN A 117 -3.88 13.20 4.44
N ARG A 118 -3.87 11.87 4.67
CA ARG A 118 -3.59 11.29 5.98
C ARG A 118 -2.15 11.54 6.42
N LEU A 119 -1.17 11.45 5.51
CA LEU A 119 0.22 11.81 5.82
C LEU A 119 0.34 13.29 6.19
N ARG A 120 -0.24 14.19 5.39
CA ARG A 120 -0.26 15.64 5.71
C ARG A 120 -0.90 15.91 7.09
N SER A 121 -2.01 15.27 7.40
CA SER A 121 -2.70 15.44 8.69
C SER A 121 -1.89 14.93 9.89
N CYS A 122 -0.90 14.08 9.65
CA CYS A 122 0.08 13.63 10.65
C CYS A 122 1.33 14.52 10.73
N GLY A 123 1.40 15.60 9.93
CA GLY A 123 2.51 16.55 9.93
C GLY A 123 3.66 16.22 8.97
N PHE A 124 3.55 15.15 8.16
CA PHE A 124 4.56 14.84 7.17
C PHE A 124 4.48 15.80 5.98
N THR A 125 5.62 16.28 5.52
CA THR A 125 5.75 17.18 4.35
C THR A 125 6.33 16.45 3.13
N HIS A 126 6.83 15.24 3.32
CA HIS A 126 7.35 14.38 2.28
C HIS A 126 6.77 12.97 2.41
N ALA A 127 6.62 12.30 1.30
CA ALA A 127 6.17 10.91 1.27
C ALA A 127 7.17 10.02 0.53
N GLY A 128 7.38 8.83 1.06
CA GLY A 128 8.13 7.76 0.41
C GLY A 128 7.28 6.52 0.21
N LEU A 129 7.68 5.67 -0.72
CA LEU A 129 7.16 4.32 -0.88
C LEU A 129 8.21 3.39 -1.48
N TRP A 130 8.04 2.10 -1.23
CA TRP A 130 8.77 1.05 -1.92
C TRP A 130 7.85 0.35 -2.91
N VAL A 131 8.34 0.05 -4.09
CA VAL A 131 7.59 -0.61 -5.17
C VAL A 131 8.47 -1.60 -5.90
N LEU A 132 7.92 -2.79 -6.20
CA LEU A 132 8.60 -3.81 -6.97
C LEU A 132 9.07 -3.21 -8.31
N ASP A 133 10.35 -3.33 -8.62
CA ASP A 133 11.00 -2.67 -9.77
C ASP A 133 10.48 -3.15 -11.13
N THR A 134 9.92 -4.37 -11.16
CA THR A 134 9.28 -4.96 -12.34
C THR A 134 7.78 -4.65 -12.46
N ASN A 135 7.16 -4.00 -11.45
CA ASN A 135 5.75 -3.65 -11.48
C ASN A 135 5.49 -2.36 -12.26
N GLU A 136 5.65 -2.43 -13.59
CA GLU A 136 5.49 -1.28 -14.50
C GLU A 136 4.13 -0.60 -14.39
N ARG A 137 3.07 -1.32 -14.04
CA ARG A 137 1.74 -0.74 -13.84
C ARG A 137 1.73 0.21 -12.63
N ALA A 138 2.28 -0.21 -11.51
CA ALA A 138 2.38 0.62 -10.31
C ALA A 138 3.34 1.80 -10.54
N LEU A 139 4.49 1.56 -11.17
CA LEU A 139 5.46 2.60 -11.50
C LEU A 139 4.83 3.70 -12.37
N ARG A 140 4.08 3.33 -13.42
CA ARG A 140 3.35 4.30 -14.26
C ARG A 140 2.27 5.06 -13.48
N PHE A 141 1.56 4.38 -12.56
CA PHE A 141 0.57 5.02 -11.70
C PHE A 141 1.25 6.08 -10.82
N TYR A 142 2.31 5.73 -10.11
CA TYR A 142 3.00 6.65 -9.21
C TYR A 142 3.63 7.83 -9.96
N ARG A 143 4.31 7.61 -11.08
CA ARG A 143 4.86 8.69 -11.91
C ARG A 143 3.79 9.71 -12.35
N ARG A 144 2.60 9.24 -12.77
CA ARG A 144 1.46 10.12 -13.12
C ARG A 144 0.92 10.93 -11.95
N HIS A 145 1.16 10.48 -10.72
CA HIS A 145 0.76 11.15 -9.50
C HIS A 145 1.92 11.92 -8.84
N GLY A 146 2.96 12.28 -9.60
CA GLY A 146 4.02 13.17 -9.14
C GLY A 146 5.08 12.51 -8.24
N TRP A 147 5.20 11.18 -8.26
CA TRP A 147 6.28 10.49 -7.58
C TRP A 147 7.52 10.40 -8.47
N THR A 148 8.69 10.59 -7.86
CA THR A 148 10.00 10.53 -8.51
C THR A 148 10.83 9.39 -7.95
N ASP A 149 11.62 8.76 -8.81
CA ASP A 149 12.56 7.71 -8.39
C ASP A 149 13.77 8.35 -7.72
N THR A 150 14.14 7.86 -6.54
CA THR A 150 15.30 8.37 -5.78
C THR A 150 16.62 7.73 -6.19
N GLY A 151 16.59 6.70 -7.02
CA GLY A 151 17.75 5.85 -7.34
C GLY A 151 18.11 4.84 -6.23
N ARG A 152 17.41 4.85 -5.08
CA ARG A 152 17.61 3.86 -4.01
C ARG A 152 16.84 2.58 -4.32
N SER A 153 17.46 1.45 -4.03
CA SER A 153 16.84 0.13 -4.13
C SER A 153 17.08 -0.68 -2.85
N GLN A 154 16.25 -1.68 -2.64
CA GLN A 154 16.41 -2.67 -1.58
C GLN A 154 16.02 -4.05 -2.06
N LEU A 155 16.48 -5.06 -1.32
CA LEU A 155 16.02 -6.41 -1.41
C LEU A 155 15.15 -6.69 -0.18
N ASP A 156 13.87 -6.91 -0.38
CA ASP A 156 12.92 -7.29 0.66
C ASP A 156 12.55 -8.77 0.56
N ARG A 157 11.99 -9.34 1.62
CA ARG A 157 11.52 -10.72 1.69
C ARG A 157 10.00 -10.78 1.64
N GLY A 158 9.51 -11.33 0.57
CA GLY A 158 8.09 -11.57 0.37
C GLY A 158 7.59 -12.91 0.90
N PRO A 159 6.34 -13.28 0.61
CA PRO A 159 5.78 -14.58 0.94
C PRO A 159 6.64 -15.73 0.38
N GLY A 160 6.77 -16.80 1.17
CA GLY A 160 7.60 -17.95 0.77
C GLY A 160 9.09 -17.64 0.65
N ASP A 161 9.57 -16.62 1.39
CA ASP A 161 10.97 -16.15 1.34
C ASP A 161 11.41 -15.65 -0.04
N THR A 162 10.44 -15.25 -0.88
CA THR A 162 10.71 -14.73 -2.24
C THR A 162 11.44 -13.41 -2.17
N GLU A 163 12.50 -13.25 -2.93
CA GLU A 163 13.22 -12.00 -3.07
C GLU A 163 12.41 -10.98 -3.86
N LEU A 164 12.22 -9.79 -3.27
CA LEU A 164 11.52 -8.65 -3.86
C LEU A 164 12.52 -7.52 -4.08
N HIS A 165 12.88 -7.29 -5.33
CA HIS A 165 13.71 -6.15 -5.72
C HIS A 165 12.84 -4.92 -5.84
N GLU A 166 13.02 -3.96 -4.94
CA GLU A 166 12.18 -2.77 -4.85
C GLU A 166 13.01 -1.52 -5.07
N ARG A 167 12.36 -0.49 -5.61
CA ARG A 167 12.91 0.86 -5.72
C ARG A 167 12.13 1.85 -4.86
N ARG A 168 12.84 2.84 -4.36
CA ARG A 168 12.31 3.91 -3.54
C ARG A 168 11.79 5.04 -4.41
N LEU A 169 10.51 5.38 -4.28
CA LEU A 169 9.94 6.60 -4.83
C LEU A 169 9.71 7.62 -3.73
N HIS A 170 9.75 8.89 -4.10
CA HIS A 170 9.57 10.04 -3.23
C HIS A 170 8.59 11.03 -3.85
N ARG A 171 7.85 11.75 -2.98
CA ARG A 171 6.95 12.84 -3.38
C ARG A 171 6.96 13.95 -2.33
N ASP A 172 6.98 15.21 -2.77
CA ASP A 172 6.68 16.37 -1.95
C ASP A 172 5.17 16.42 -1.67
N LEU A 173 4.80 16.73 -0.43
CA LEU A 173 3.41 16.86 0.02
C LEU A 173 2.98 18.32 0.21
N SER A 174 3.85 19.28 -0.10
CA SER A 174 3.60 20.72 0.13
C SER A 174 2.57 21.33 -0.84
N ASP A 175 2.16 20.57 -1.88
CA ASP A 175 1.20 21.00 -2.91
C ASP A 175 -0.25 20.60 -2.57
#